data_ff4ec0d6a6707058b360114a3bcdb903
#
_entry.id   ff4ec0d6a6707058b360114a3bcdb903
#
_cell.length_a   1.000
_cell.length_b   1.000
_cell.length_c   1.000
_cell.angle_alpha   90.00
_cell.angle_beta   90.00
_cell.angle_gamma   90.00
#
_symmetry.space_group_name_H-M   'P 1'
#
loop_
_entity.id
_entity.type
_entity.pdbx_description
1 polymer ?
#
loop_
_entity_poly.entity_id
_entity_poly.type
_entity_poly.pdbx_seq_one_letter_code
_entity_poly.pdbx_strand_id
1 'polypeptide(L)'
;MGVVSTVVDARGLEKSYLRGDEQVHALREVSLVLQLGELVALVGPSGSGKSTLLNVLCGWEKPDDGTMRWTAELAGTSPDRLPWGRLAIIPQALGLLDDLTVAENILLPARLTGRLAELRPRADDLMESLGIAHLAARYPKQTSLGEQQRCAASRALLLSPTLLLADEPTAHQDSGWTDAIFARFRELLRDGGACLIATHNPETWGYADRVLSMHDGHLTEGAPDPVH
;
A
#
# COMPACT_ATOMS: atom_id res chain seq x y z
N MET A 1 26.31 3.91 -11.31
CA MET A 1 25.24 2.93 -11.13
C MET A 1 25.00 2.87 -9.62
N GLY A 2 23.88 3.45 -9.14
CA GLY A 2 23.52 3.39 -7.73
C GLY A 2 23.25 1.94 -7.35
N VAL A 3 23.67 1.54 -6.16
CA VAL A 3 23.34 0.22 -5.59
C VAL A 3 21.83 0.24 -5.37
N VAL A 4 21.08 -0.49 -6.18
CA VAL A 4 19.64 -0.65 -6.01
C VAL A 4 19.45 -1.51 -4.76
N SER A 5 18.89 -0.91 -3.70
CA SER A 5 18.70 -1.62 -2.43
C SER A 5 17.34 -2.30 -2.40
N THR A 6 17.35 -3.60 -2.25
CA THR A 6 16.13 -4.41 -2.02
C THR A 6 15.46 -3.98 -0.70
N VAL A 7 14.15 -3.93 -0.66
CA VAL A 7 13.36 -3.71 0.57
C VAL A 7 12.58 -4.95 0.98
N VAL A 8 12.11 -5.75 0.01
CA VAL A 8 11.45 -7.05 0.21
C VAL A 8 12.06 -8.07 -0.73
N ASP A 9 12.39 -9.25 -0.22
CA ASP A 9 12.72 -10.46 -0.99
C ASP A 9 11.81 -11.59 -0.52
N ALA A 10 10.86 -11.97 -1.38
CA ALA A 10 9.90 -13.05 -1.15
C ALA A 10 10.12 -14.17 -2.16
N ARG A 11 10.14 -15.42 -1.67
CA ARG A 11 10.45 -16.60 -2.48
C ARG A 11 9.47 -17.74 -2.19
N GLY A 12 8.82 -18.24 -3.25
CA GLY A 12 7.96 -19.40 -3.20
C GLY A 12 6.80 -19.28 -2.21
N LEU A 13 6.21 -18.10 -2.04
CA LEU A 13 5.13 -17.91 -1.08
C LEU A 13 3.90 -18.70 -1.49
N GLU A 14 3.37 -19.50 -0.55
CA GLU A 14 2.11 -20.21 -0.68
C GLU A 14 1.12 -19.73 0.38
N LYS A 15 -0.16 -19.63 0.01
CA LYS A 15 -1.24 -19.36 0.94
C LYS A 15 -2.53 -19.99 0.47
N SER A 16 -3.21 -20.70 1.38
CA SER A 16 -4.50 -21.31 1.11
C SER A 16 -5.49 -20.99 2.21
N TYR A 17 -6.76 -20.96 1.84
CA TYR A 17 -7.88 -20.77 2.75
C TYR A 17 -8.90 -21.89 2.57
N LEU A 18 -9.59 -22.24 3.64
CA LEU A 18 -10.75 -23.14 3.59
C LEU A 18 -12.02 -22.29 3.38
N ARG A 19 -12.74 -22.56 2.31
CA ARG A 19 -14.06 -21.98 2.02
C ARG A 19 -15.12 -23.08 2.05
N GLY A 20 -15.69 -23.34 3.23
CA GLY A 20 -16.46 -24.57 3.45
C GLY A 20 -15.54 -25.79 3.35
N ASP A 21 -15.87 -26.73 2.45
CA ASP A 21 -15.07 -27.93 2.21
C ASP A 21 -14.04 -27.76 1.06
N GLU A 22 -14.01 -26.59 0.44
CA GLU A 22 -13.10 -26.30 -0.68
C GLU A 22 -11.83 -25.58 -0.18
N GLN A 23 -10.67 -26.04 -0.63
CA GLN A 23 -9.40 -25.36 -0.42
C GLN A 23 -9.13 -24.40 -1.58
N VAL A 24 -9.07 -23.10 -1.28
CA VAL A 24 -8.75 -22.03 -2.23
C VAL A 24 -7.27 -21.65 -2.07
N HIS A 25 -6.46 -21.90 -3.09
CA HIS A 25 -5.05 -21.51 -3.12
C HIS A 25 -4.95 -20.06 -3.60
N ALA A 26 -4.76 -19.13 -2.66
CA ALA A 26 -4.67 -17.70 -2.95
C ALA A 26 -3.28 -17.26 -3.42
N LEU A 27 -2.21 -17.94 -2.98
CA LEU A 27 -0.83 -17.78 -3.48
C LEU A 27 -0.27 -19.14 -3.83
N ARG A 28 0.41 -19.24 -4.99
CA ARG A 28 0.99 -20.46 -5.55
C ARG A 28 2.42 -20.18 -5.98
N GLU A 29 3.40 -20.51 -5.14
CA GLU A 29 4.84 -20.33 -5.38
C GLU A 29 5.21 -18.88 -5.77
N VAL A 30 4.55 -17.87 -5.19
CA VAL A 30 4.75 -16.46 -5.54
C VAL A 30 6.14 -15.99 -5.10
N SER A 31 6.90 -15.46 -6.06
CA SER A 31 8.23 -14.88 -5.79
C SER A 31 8.30 -13.46 -6.34
N LEU A 32 8.78 -12.51 -5.55
CA LEU A 32 9.01 -11.13 -5.98
C LEU A 32 10.10 -10.47 -5.16
N VAL A 33 10.71 -9.46 -5.77
CA VAL A 33 11.64 -8.54 -5.11
C VAL A 33 11.11 -7.13 -5.29
N LEU A 34 11.06 -6.35 -4.20
CA LEU A 34 10.78 -4.91 -4.25
C LEU A 34 12.05 -4.13 -3.93
N GLN A 35 12.27 -3.05 -4.66
CA GLN A 35 13.45 -2.21 -4.54
C GLN A 35 13.09 -0.82 -4.03
N LEU A 36 14.03 -0.17 -3.32
CA LEU A 36 13.86 1.24 -2.97
C LEU A 36 13.85 2.11 -4.22
N GLY A 37 13.00 3.14 -4.21
CA GLY A 37 12.86 4.09 -5.32
C GLY A 37 11.93 3.60 -6.45
N GLU A 38 11.34 2.39 -6.36
CA GLU A 38 10.40 1.90 -7.38
C GLU A 38 8.93 1.90 -6.92
N LEU A 39 8.05 2.16 -7.88
CA LEU A 39 6.61 1.93 -7.79
C LEU A 39 6.26 0.73 -8.64
N VAL A 40 5.75 -0.32 -8.01
CA VAL A 40 5.34 -1.56 -8.67
C VAL A 40 3.81 -1.63 -8.67
N ALA A 41 3.21 -1.87 -9.83
CA ALA A 41 1.79 -2.19 -9.94
C ALA A 41 1.58 -3.71 -9.94
N LEU A 42 0.77 -4.20 -9.04
CA LEU A 42 0.28 -5.58 -8.97
C LEU A 42 -1.12 -5.62 -9.56
N VAL A 43 -1.25 -6.15 -10.76
CA VAL A 43 -2.48 -6.11 -11.53
C VAL A 43 -3.11 -7.50 -11.66
N GLY A 44 -4.41 -7.56 -11.91
CA GLY A 44 -5.13 -8.82 -12.09
C GLY A 44 -6.60 -8.74 -11.69
N PRO A 45 -7.41 -9.74 -12.05
CA PRO A 45 -8.83 -9.75 -11.73
C PRO A 45 -9.10 -9.82 -10.22
N SER A 46 -10.33 -9.53 -9.83
CA SER A 46 -10.81 -9.76 -8.45
C SER A 46 -10.63 -11.23 -8.08
N GLY A 47 -10.17 -11.50 -6.86
CA GLY A 47 -9.96 -12.87 -6.38
C GLY A 47 -8.65 -13.52 -6.85
N SER A 48 -7.79 -12.84 -7.62
CA SER A 48 -6.51 -13.42 -8.09
C SER A 48 -5.45 -13.62 -7.00
N GLY A 49 -5.65 -13.07 -5.78
CA GLY A 49 -4.72 -13.20 -4.65
C GLY A 49 -3.97 -11.91 -4.28
N LYS A 50 -4.21 -10.77 -4.96
CA LYS A 50 -3.48 -9.50 -4.72
C LYS A 50 -3.53 -9.05 -3.26
N SER A 51 -4.73 -8.94 -2.67
CA SER A 51 -4.89 -8.52 -1.27
C SER A 51 -4.24 -9.52 -0.30
N THR A 52 -4.29 -10.83 -0.61
CA THR A 52 -3.57 -11.85 0.16
C THR A 52 -2.06 -11.63 0.12
N LEU A 53 -1.52 -11.33 -1.06
CA LEU A 53 -0.09 -11.02 -1.19
C LEU A 53 0.28 -9.78 -0.37
N LEU A 54 -0.51 -8.69 -0.45
CA LEU A 54 -0.28 -7.49 0.37
C LEU A 54 -0.32 -7.82 1.87
N ASN A 55 -1.29 -8.64 2.33
CA ASN A 55 -1.41 -9.05 3.72
C ASN A 55 -0.21 -9.88 4.20
N VAL A 56 0.32 -10.75 3.34
CA VAL A 56 1.55 -11.50 3.65
C VAL A 56 2.75 -10.56 3.70
N LEU A 57 2.89 -9.64 2.72
CA LEU A 57 4.01 -8.71 2.67
C LEU A 57 4.03 -7.70 3.83
N CYS A 58 2.86 -7.29 4.36
CA CYS A 58 2.80 -6.45 5.56
C CYS A 58 2.87 -7.24 6.87
N GLY A 59 2.85 -8.58 6.80
CA GLY A 59 2.91 -9.46 7.96
C GLY A 59 1.61 -9.62 8.73
N TRP A 60 0.48 -9.16 8.20
CA TRP A 60 -0.85 -9.44 8.78
C TRP A 60 -1.22 -10.91 8.66
N GLU A 61 -0.69 -11.58 7.63
CA GLU A 61 -0.87 -13.02 7.44
C GLU A 61 0.49 -13.71 7.28
N LYS A 62 0.59 -14.92 7.80
CA LYS A 62 1.75 -15.78 7.55
C LYS A 62 1.48 -16.60 6.29
N PRO A 63 2.48 -16.74 5.38
CA PRO A 63 2.39 -17.72 4.32
C PRO A 63 2.38 -19.13 4.92
N ASP A 64 1.79 -20.09 4.18
CA ASP A 64 1.77 -21.49 4.58
C ASP A 64 3.11 -22.17 4.25
N ASP A 65 3.79 -21.71 3.17
CA ASP A 65 5.15 -22.08 2.79
C ASP A 65 5.86 -20.90 2.10
N GLY A 66 7.16 -21.06 1.85
CA GLY A 66 8.02 -20.04 1.28
C GLY A 66 8.76 -19.20 2.31
N THR A 67 9.50 -18.22 1.82
CA THR A 67 10.27 -17.32 2.68
C THR A 67 10.06 -15.87 2.28
N MET A 68 10.02 -14.99 3.27
CA MET A 68 9.98 -13.55 3.08
C MET A 68 10.99 -12.87 3.99
N ARG A 69 11.75 -11.94 3.44
CA ARG A 69 12.71 -11.12 4.17
C ARG A 69 12.50 -9.66 3.86
N TRP A 70 12.39 -8.86 4.88
CA TRP A 70 12.57 -7.43 4.76
C TRP A 70 14.06 -7.09 4.87
N THR A 71 14.50 -6.20 4.04
CA THR A 71 15.90 -5.78 3.93
C THR A 71 16.00 -4.26 4.09
N ALA A 72 17.14 -3.66 3.79
CA ALA A 72 17.38 -2.23 4.02
C ALA A 72 17.03 -1.83 5.46
N GLU A 73 16.27 -0.76 5.64
CA GLU A 73 15.88 -0.24 6.97
C GLU A 73 14.86 -1.14 7.71
N LEU A 74 14.28 -2.13 7.03
CA LEU A 74 13.37 -3.12 7.61
C LEU A 74 14.11 -4.41 8.02
N ALA A 75 15.43 -4.50 7.77
CA ALA A 75 16.22 -5.70 7.99
C ALA A 75 16.21 -6.17 9.47
N GLY A 76 16.12 -7.48 9.66
CA GLY A 76 16.17 -8.11 10.98
C GLY A 76 14.91 -7.89 11.84
N THR A 77 13.85 -7.35 11.25
CA THR A 77 12.56 -7.20 11.91
C THR A 77 11.63 -8.36 11.57
N SER A 78 10.71 -8.68 12.46
CA SER A 78 9.55 -9.54 12.22
C SER A 78 8.29 -8.66 12.15
N PRO A 79 7.17 -9.13 11.58
CA PRO A 79 5.94 -8.35 11.45
C PRO A 79 5.49 -7.68 12.75
N ASP A 80 5.63 -8.41 13.86
CA ASP A 80 5.28 -7.97 15.21
C ASP A 80 6.32 -7.02 15.86
N ARG A 81 7.46 -6.78 15.20
CA ARG A 81 8.56 -5.93 15.67
C ARG A 81 8.96 -4.84 14.70
N LEU A 82 8.22 -4.71 13.59
CA LEU A 82 8.45 -3.61 12.64
C LEU A 82 8.35 -2.27 13.37
N PRO A 83 9.35 -1.39 13.23
CA PRO A 83 9.25 -0.04 13.76
C PRO A 83 8.04 0.66 13.15
N TRP A 84 7.18 1.20 14.00
CA TRP A 84 6.02 1.97 13.57
C TRP A 84 6.43 3.04 12.55
N GLY A 85 5.69 3.11 11.44
CA GLY A 85 5.91 4.09 10.38
C GLY A 85 6.93 3.69 9.32
N ARG A 86 7.65 2.56 9.46
CA ARG A 86 8.54 2.08 8.39
C ARG A 86 7.79 1.32 7.31
N LEU A 87 6.70 0.69 7.66
CA LEU A 87 5.77 0.03 6.73
C LEU A 87 4.39 0.65 6.92
N ALA A 88 3.76 1.06 5.83
CA ALA A 88 2.39 1.54 5.81
C ALA A 88 1.55 0.75 4.83
N ILE A 89 0.27 0.60 5.15
CA ILE A 89 -0.70 -0.03 4.25
C ILE A 89 -1.92 0.88 4.08
N ILE A 90 -2.41 0.97 2.84
CA ILE A 90 -3.73 1.48 2.49
C ILE A 90 -4.58 0.27 2.11
N PRO A 91 -5.39 -0.26 3.04
CA PRO A 91 -6.23 -1.42 2.73
C PRO A 91 -7.44 -0.99 1.91
N GLN A 92 -8.04 -1.91 1.17
CA GLN A 92 -9.25 -1.67 0.38
C GLN A 92 -10.40 -1.10 1.24
N ALA A 93 -10.55 -1.55 2.48
CA ALA A 93 -11.56 -1.06 3.44
C ALA A 93 -11.14 0.24 4.15
N LEU A 94 -10.07 0.94 3.70
CA LEU A 94 -9.51 2.21 4.18
C LEU A 94 -9.10 2.25 5.66
N GLY A 95 -9.79 1.54 6.56
CA GLY A 95 -9.48 1.44 7.99
C GLY A 95 -9.48 2.79 8.72
N LEU A 96 -10.33 3.73 8.33
CA LEU A 96 -10.52 4.97 9.06
C LEU A 96 -11.32 4.71 10.34
N LEU A 97 -10.98 5.43 11.41
CA LEU A 97 -11.71 5.37 12.67
C LEU A 97 -12.86 6.36 12.62
N ASP A 98 -14.09 5.87 12.73
CA ASP A 98 -15.33 6.66 12.64
C ASP A 98 -15.47 7.73 13.72
N ASP A 99 -14.87 7.48 14.89
CA ASP A 99 -14.89 8.38 16.05
C ASP A 99 -13.78 9.44 16.02
N LEU A 100 -12.95 9.45 15.00
CA LEU A 100 -11.91 10.44 14.77
C LEU A 100 -12.25 11.30 13.55
N THR A 101 -11.97 12.58 13.63
CA THR A 101 -12.06 13.48 12.47
C THR A 101 -11.04 13.12 11.39
N VAL A 102 -11.17 13.69 10.20
CA VAL A 102 -10.19 13.54 9.10
C VAL A 102 -8.78 13.88 9.58
N ALA A 103 -8.61 15.05 10.23
CA ALA A 103 -7.30 15.46 10.75
C ALA A 103 -6.77 14.49 11.82
N GLU A 104 -7.62 13.99 12.70
CA GLU A 104 -7.23 13.06 13.75
C GLU A 104 -6.88 11.67 13.20
N ASN A 105 -7.60 11.18 12.18
CA ASN A 105 -7.23 9.97 11.47
C ASN A 105 -5.84 10.09 10.83
N ILE A 106 -5.56 11.21 10.15
CA ILE A 106 -4.25 11.45 9.51
C ILE A 106 -3.14 11.54 10.57
N LEU A 107 -3.38 12.24 11.66
CA LEU A 107 -2.41 12.46 12.74
C LEU A 107 -2.27 11.27 13.69
N LEU A 108 -3.08 10.21 13.56
CA LEU A 108 -3.02 9.06 14.47
C LEU A 108 -1.63 8.42 14.55
N PRO A 109 -0.90 8.15 13.45
CA PRO A 109 0.45 7.62 13.54
C PRO A 109 1.43 8.54 14.28
N ALA A 110 1.29 9.85 14.11
CA ALA A 110 2.10 10.83 14.82
C ALA A 110 1.82 10.85 16.33
N ARG A 111 0.56 10.69 16.72
CA ARG A 111 0.17 10.56 18.16
C ARG A 111 0.76 9.30 18.78
N LEU A 112 0.66 8.15 18.09
CA LEU A 112 1.17 6.86 18.58
C LEU A 112 2.70 6.82 18.71
N THR A 113 3.41 7.60 17.89
CA THR A 113 4.88 7.71 17.93
C THR A 113 5.39 8.88 18.77
N GLY A 114 4.50 9.67 19.40
CA GLY A 114 4.88 10.85 20.20
C GLY A 114 5.40 12.03 19.38
N ARG A 115 5.23 12.04 18.05
CA ARG A 115 5.78 13.03 17.12
C ARG A 115 4.73 14.04 16.61
N LEU A 116 3.65 14.25 17.36
CA LEU A 116 2.51 15.05 16.91
C LEU A 116 2.90 16.48 16.50
N ALA A 117 3.68 17.17 17.34
CA ALA A 117 4.07 18.56 17.08
C ALA A 117 5.03 18.68 15.87
N GLU A 118 5.91 17.70 15.69
CA GLU A 118 6.86 17.61 14.59
C GLU A 118 6.16 17.38 13.24
N LEU A 119 5.16 16.48 13.22
CA LEU A 119 4.52 16.01 11.99
C LEU A 119 3.25 16.79 11.61
N ARG A 120 2.79 17.71 12.46
CA ARG A 120 1.64 18.53 12.18
C ARG A 120 1.76 19.32 10.86
N PRO A 121 2.89 20.01 10.56
CA PRO A 121 3.03 20.73 9.30
C PRO A 121 2.95 19.81 8.08
N ARG A 122 3.50 18.59 8.18
CA ARG A 122 3.40 17.59 7.10
C ARG A 122 1.97 17.08 6.92
N ALA A 123 1.22 16.89 8.00
CA ALA A 123 -0.18 16.51 7.91
C ALA A 123 -1.03 17.60 7.21
N ASP A 124 -0.76 18.87 7.55
CA ASP A 124 -1.44 20.01 6.94
C ASP A 124 -1.11 20.11 5.43
N ASP A 125 0.16 19.92 5.02
CA ASP A 125 0.58 19.85 3.61
C ASP A 125 -0.08 18.68 2.85
N LEU A 126 -0.15 17.49 3.46
CA LEU A 126 -0.82 16.34 2.85
C LEU A 126 -2.33 16.60 2.67
N MET A 127 -2.98 17.21 3.65
CA MET A 127 -4.40 17.56 3.54
C MET A 127 -4.65 18.60 2.45
N GLU A 128 -3.81 19.61 2.35
CA GLU A 128 -3.92 20.67 1.32
C GLU A 128 -3.72 20.08 -0.08
N SER A 129 -2.61 19.36 -0.29
CA SER A 129 -2.26 18.81 -1.61
C SER A 129 -3.22 17.73 -2.10
N LEU A 130 -3.89 17.02 -1.21
CA LEU A 130 -4.92 16.04 -1.54
C LEU A 130 -6.34 16.62 -1.43
N GLY A 131 -6.49 17.94 -1.28
CA GLY A 131 -7.76 18.67 -1.35
C GLY A 131 -8.76 18.35 -0.25
N ILE A 132 -8.30 17.92 0.92
CA ILE A 132 -9.15 17.55 2.06
C ILE A 132 -8.94 18.43 3.30
N ALA A 133 -8.16 19.53 3.19
CA ALA A 133 -7.90 20.43 4.33
C ALA A 133 -9.19 21.06 4.88
N HIS A 134 -10.15 21.39 4.01
CA HIS A 134 -11.46 21.94 4.40
C HIS A 134 -12.33 20.93 5.14
N LEU A 135 -11.98 19.64 5.15
CA LEU A 135 -12.67 18.55 5.82
C LEU A 135 -12.03 18.18 7.16
N ALA A 136 -10.96 18.85 7.57
CA ALA A 136 -10.15 18.47 8.74
C ALA A 136 -10.95 18.17 10.01
N ALA A 137 -12.03 18.91 10.25
CA ALA A 137 -12.93 18.76 11.41
C ALA A 137 -14.14 17.83 11.15
N ARG A 138 -14.28 17.26 9.93
CA ARG A 138 -15.34 16.32 9.59
C ARG A 138 -14.99 14.91 10.02
N TYR A 139 -16.01 14.12 10.33
CA TYR A 139 -15.86 12.67 10.56
C TYR A 139 -15.94 11.91 9.23
N PRO A 140 -15.37 10.70 9.12
CA PRO A 140 -15.38 9.90 7.87
C PRO A 140 -16.77 9.77 7.26
N LYS A 141 -17.80 9.50 8.07
CA LYS A 141 -19.22 9.39 7.63
C LYS A 141 -19.79 10.68 7.01
N GLN A 142 -19.12 11.81 7.16
CA GLN A 142 -19.52 13.12 6.62
C GLN A 142 -18.77 13.47 5.34
N THR A 143 -18.00 12.55 4.80
CA THR A 143 -17.14 12.72 3.61
C THR A 143 -17.45 11.66 2.57
N SER A 144 -17.21 11.97 1.32
CA SER A 144 -17.33 11.01 0.22
C SER A 144 -16.28 9.91 0.31
N LEU A 145 -16.48 8.80 -0.36
CA LEU A 145 -15.54 7.68 -0.37
C LEU A 145 -14.17 8.09 -0.96
N GLY A 146 -14.16 8.95 -2.00
CA GLY A 146 -12.92 9.48 -2.55
C GLY A 146 -12.17 10.37 -1.55
N GLU A 147 -12.87 11.20 -0.76
CA GLU A 147 -12.25 12.00 0.30
C GLU A 147 -11.70 11.11 1.44
N GLN A 148 -12.43 10.06 1.80
CA GLN A 148 -11.94 9.05 2.76
C GLN A 148 -10.68 8.36 2.25
N GLN A 149 -10.62 8.05 0.97
CA GLN A 149 -9.45 7.41 0.34
C GLN A 149 -8.23 8.34 0.39
N ARG A 150 -8.41 9.65 0.09
CA ARG A 150 -7.34 10.64 0.23
C ARG A 150 -6.92 10.85 1.68
N CYS A 151 -7.84 10.75 2.65
CA CYS A 151 -7.52 10.73 4.07
C CYS A 151 -6.66 9.50 4.44
N ALA A 152 -7.02 8.31 3.97
CA ALA A 152 -6.25 7.08 4.22
C ALA A 152 -4.84 7.16 3.58
N ALA A 153 -4.72 7.71 2.37
CA ALA A 153 -3.43 7.96 1.73
C ALA A 153 -2.57 8.94 2.53
N SER A 154 -3.15 10.08 2.97
CA SER A 154 -2.47 11.07 3.82
C SER A 154 -1.95 10.43 5.12
N ARG A 155 -2.78 9.62 5.78
CA ARG A 155 -2.40 8.89 7.01
C ARG A 155 -1.23 7.94 6.77
N ALA A 156 -1.26 7.18 5.68
CA ALA A 156 -0.22 6.22 5.35
C ALA A 156 1.13 6.90 5.03
N LEU A 157 1.09 8.06 4.39
CA LEU A 157 2.28 8.82 4.00
C LEU A 157 2.87 9.68 5.11
N LEU A 158 2.14 9.90 6.21
CA LEU A 158 2.54 10.87 7.25
C LEU A 158 3.93 10.61 7.83
N LEU A 159 4.26 9.34 8.08
CA LEU A 159 5.54 8.94 8.68
C LEU A 159 6.65 8.67 7.65
N SER A 160 6.45 8.94 6.37
CA SER A 160 7.39 8.64 5.27
C SER A 160 7.89 7.19 5.34
N PRO A 161 7.00 6.21 5.11
CA PRO A 161 7.35 4.80 5.26
C PRO A 161 8.44 4.38 4.26
N THR A 162 9.28 3.42 4.65
CA THR A 162 10.24 2.76 3.75
C THR A 162 9.52 1.87 2.73
N LEU A 163 8.37 1.31 3.12
CA LEU A 163 7.52 0.51 2.23
C LEU A 163 6.05 0.92 2.39
N LEU A 164 5.44 1.33 1.28
CA LEU A 164 4.00 1.56 1.17
C LEU A 164 3.36 0.43 0.36
N LEU A 165 2.39 -0.24 0.95
CA LEU A 165 1.52 -1.20 0.30
C LEU A 165 0.13 -0.56 0.15
N ALA A 166 -0.49 -0.63 -1.03
CA ALA A 166 -1.80 -0.02 -1.24
C ALA A 166 -2.71 -0.93 -2.06
N ASP A 167 -3.91 -1.18 -1.55
CA ASP A 167 -4.94 -1.95 -2.24
C ASP A 167 -6.00 -1.00 -2.80
N GLU A 168 -6.06 -0.88 -4.13
CA GLU A 168 -6.96 -0.02 -4.90
C GLU A 168 -6.94 1.47 -4.43
N PRO A 169 -5.76 2.12 -4.32
CA PRO A 169 -5.65 3.44 -3.69
C PRO A 169 -6.35 4.57 -4.43
N THR A 170 -6.81 4.34 -5.66
CA THR A 170 -7.45 5.36 -6.53
C THR A 170 -8.80 4.91 -7.11
N ALA A 171 -9.40 3.83 -6.59
CA ALA A 171 -10.62 3.25 -7.15
C ALA A 171 -11.83 4.21 -7.24
N HIS A 172 -11.86 5.26 -6.40
CA HIS A 172 -12.97 6.21 -6.29
C HIS A 172 -12.51 7.65 -6.56
N GLN A 173 -11.46 7.82 -7.38
CA GLN A 173 -10.89 9.12 -7.74
C GLN A 173 -11.18 9.43 -9.21
N ASP A 174 -11.35 10.70 -9.51
CA ASP A 174 -11.18 11.21 -10.87
C ASP A 174 -9.69 11.30 -11.24
N SER A 175 -9.39 11.62 -12.49
CA SER A 175 -8.02 11.69 -12.99
C SER A 175 -7.17 12.71 -12.23
N GLY A 176 -7.73 13.87 -11.87
CA GLY A 176 -6.98 14.91 -11.17
C GLY A 176 -6.55 14.48 -9.76
N TRP A 177 -7.40 13.80 -9.03
CA TRP A 177 -7.03 13.28 -7.70
C TRP A 177 -6.16 12.02 -7.78
N THR A 178 -6.32 11.23 -8.83
CA THR A 178 -5.39 10.13 -9.14
C THR A 178 -3.98 10.67 -9.30
N ASP A 179 -3.79 11.68 -10.15
CA ASP A 179 -2.49 12.37 -10.36
C ASP A 179 -1.90 12.89 -9.04
N ALA A 180 -2.74 13.54 -8.21
CA ALA A 180 -2.28 14.09 -6.92
C ALA A 180 -1.81 12.99 -5.95
N ILE A 181 -2.50 11.86 -5.86
CA ILE A 181 -2.10 10.72 -5.02
C ILE A 181 -0.77 10.14 -5.53
N PHE A 182 -0.64 9.91 -6.85
CA PHE A 182 0.60 9.38 -7.42
C PHE A 182 1.77 10.34 -7.31
N ALA A 183 1.53 11.66 -7.38
CA ALA A 183 2.57 12.66 -7.11
C ALA A 183 3.15 12.49 -5.70
N ARG A 184 2.32 12.25 -4.69
CA ARG A 184 2.77 11.98 -3.31
C ARG A 184 3.48 10.63 -3.16
N PHE A 185 3.05 9.60 -3.89
CA PHE A 185 3.79 8.33 -3.93
C PHE A 185 5.18 8.54 -4.58
N ARG A 186 5.27 9.30 -5.66
CA ARG A 186 6.56 9.65 -6.30
C ARG A 186 7.48 10.47 -5.39
N GLU A 187 6.95 11.33 -4.52
CA GLU A 187 7.76 12.00 -3.49
C GLU A 187 8.35 11.00 -2.50
N LEU A 188 7.53 10.04 -2.01
CA LEU A 188 7.99 8.97 -1.14
C LEU A 188 9.16 8.18 -1.78
N LEU A 189 9.07 7.86 -3.07
CA LEU A 189 10.13 7.13 -3.79
C LEU A 189 11.41 7.95 -3.89
N ARG A 190 11.31 9.26 -4.17
CA ARG A 190 12.48 10.16 -4.20
C ARG A 190 13.17 10.27 -2.85
N ASP A 191 12.42 10.15 -1.76
CA ASP A 191 12.92 10.13 -0.38
C ASP A 191 13.48 8.74 0.03
N GLY A 192 13.55 7.79 -0.91
CA GLY A 192 14.13 6.47 -0.69
C GLY A 192 13.13 5.41 -0.21
N GLY A 193 11.84 5.65 -0.32
CA GLY A 193 10.81 4.63 -0.07
C GLY A 193 10.60 3.70 -1.27
N ALA A 194 9.75 2.70 -1.09
CA ALA A 194 9.24 1.80 -2.13
C ALA A 194 7.71 1.73 -2.06
N CYS A 195 7.07 1.46 -3.19
CA CYS A 195 5.62 1.36 -3.25
C CYS A 195 5.17 0.15 -4.06
N LEU A 196 4.25 -0.65 -3.52
CA LEU A 196 3.52 -1.70 -4.24
C LEU A 196 2.02 -1.39 -4.19
N ILE A 197 1.41 -1.20 -5.34
CA ILE A 197 -0.02 -0.94 -5.46
C ILE A 197 -0.73 -2.11 -6.13
N ALA A 198 -1.75 -2.66 -5.49
CA ALA A 198 -2.65 -3.60 -6.12
C ALA A 198 -3.79 -2.84 -6.79
N THR A 199 -4.07 -3.14 -8.05
CA THR A 199 -5.15 -2.50 -8.80
C THR A 199 -5.63 -3.37 -9.96
N HIS A 200 -6.87 -3.15 -10.36
CA HIS A 200 -7.43 -3.71 -11.60
C HIS A 200 -7.63 -2.62 -12.68
N ASN A 201 -7.35 -1.34 -12.35
CA ASN A 201 -7.52 -0.22 -13.29
C ASN A 201 -6.28 -0.04 -14.18
N PRO A 202 -6.41 -0.22 -15.53
CA PRO A 202 -5.30 -0.05 -16.47
C PRO A 202 -4.68 1.36 -16.45
N GLU A 203 -5.46 2.42 -16.19
CA GLU A 203 -4.95 3.79 -16.14
C GLU A 203 -3.89 3.96 -15.03
N THR A 204 -4.01 3.18 -13.96
CA THR A 204 -3.08 3.20 -12.83
C THR A 204 -1.71 2.60 -13.19
N TRP A 205 -1.63 1.71 -14.18
CA TRP A 205 -0.37 1.06 -14.56
C TRP A 205 0.64 2.04 -15.16
N GLY A 206 0.15 3.09 -15.83
CA GLY A 206 0.99 4.14 -16.43
C GLY A 206 1.85 4.92 -15.42
N TYR A 207 1.48 4.87 -14.13
CA TYR A 207 2.27 5.48 -13.07
C TYR A 207 3.38 4.58 -12.52
N ALA A 208 3.35 3.28 -12.82
CA ALA A 208 4.30 2.31 -12.26
C ALA A 208 5.59 2.22 -13.09
N ASP A 209 6.70 1.95 -12.40
CA ASP A 209 7.99 1.66 -13.03
C ASP A 209 8.05 0.21 -13.51
N ARG A 210 7.29 -0.67 -12.87
CA ARG A 210 7.19 -2.10 -13.17
C ARG A 210 5.79 -2.60 -12.89
N VAL A 211 5.33 -3.55 -13.72
CA VAL A 211 4.02 -4.20 -13.59
C VAL A 211 4.22 -5.68 -13.31
N LEU A 212 3.49 -6.21 -12.36
CA LEU A 212 3.38 -7.62 -12.03
C LEU A 212 1.93 -8.05 -12.23
N SER A 213 1.70 -9.12 -12.96
CA SER A 213 0.36 -9.68 -13.19
C SER A 213 0.11 -10.84 -12.26
N MET A 214 -1.07 -10.85 -11.63
CA MET A 214 -1.50 -11.93 -10.75
C MET A 214 -2.77 -12.57 -11.27
N HIS A 215 -2.73 -13.89 -11.48
CA HIS A 215 -3.85 -14.68 -11.96
C HIS A 215 -3.88 -16.04 -11.25
N ASP A 216 -5.04 -16.41 -10.66
CA ASP A 216 -5.24 -17.68 -9.95
C ASP A 216 -4.11 -18.03 -8.95
N GLY A 217 -3.62 -17.04 -8.23
CA GLY A 217 -2.55 -17.19 -7.25
C GLY A 217 -1.13 -17.22 -7.81
N HIS A 218 -0.95 -17.17 -9.13
CA HIS A 218 0.36 -17.11 -9.78
C HIS A 218 0.74 -15.68 -10.12
N LEU A 219 2.02 -15.35 -9.96
CA LEU A 219 2.62 -14.06 -10.27
C LEU A 219 3.51 -14.16 -11.50
N THR A 220 3.36 -13.24 -12.44
CA THR A 220 4.21 -13.10 -13.63
C THR A 220 4.67 -11.65 -13.81
N GLU A 221 5.81 -11.43 -14.44
CA GLU A 221 6.28 -10.10 -14.83
C GLU A 221 5.57 -9.60 -16.09
N GLY A 222 5.26 -8.31 -16.09
CA GLY A 222 4.60 -7.63 -17.20
C GLY A 222 3.11 -7.39 -17.01
N ALA A 223 2.55 -6.55 -17.86
CA ALA A 223 1.10 -6.33 -17.91
C ALA A 223 0.39 -7.61 -18.40
N PRO A 224 -0.86 -7.86 -17.96
CA PRO A 224 -1.62 -9.00 -18.48
C PRO A 224 -1.80 -8.85 -19.99
N ASP A 225 -1.80 -9.98 -20.70
CA ASP A 225 -2.15 -9.97 -22.10
C ASP A 225 -3.56 -9.35 -22.27
N PRO A 226 -3.76 -8.50 -23.29
CA PRO A 226 -5.10 -7.97 -23.55
C PRO A 226 -6.04 -9.15 -23.80
N VAL A 227 -7.01 -9.29 -22.91
CA VAL A 227 -8.06 -10.29 -23.07
C VAL A 227 -8.85 -9.96 -24.34
N HIS A 228 -8.78 -10.82 -25.33
CA HIS A 228 -9.58 -10.77 -26.55
C HIS A 228 -11.05 -11.04 -26.28
#